data_75fa426ba803c21c9c033bb64a15e564
#
_entry.id   75fa426ba803c21c9c033bb64a15e564
#
_cell.length_a   1.000
_cell.length_b   1.000
_cell.length_c   1.000
_cell.angle_alpha   90.00
_cell.angle_beta   90.00
_cell.angle_gamma   90.00
#
_symmetry.space_group_name_H-M   'P 1'
#
loop_
_entity.id
_entity.type
_entity.pdbx_description
1 polymer ?
#
loop_
_entity_poly.entity_id
_entity_poly.type
_entity_poly.pdbx_seq_one_letter_code
_entity_poly.pdbx_strand_id
1 'polypeptide(L)'
;IHAKTIPGTAPELVEQLGLLADRLSVNIELPSEAGLRTLAPEKTKGAILAPMRQIQVRSRQNREELVKYRHAPKFAPAGQSTQLIVGATPDSDFHILRLTQGLYDRYRLKRVFYSAYVPVVEHALLPDSKPPLLREHRLYQADWLLRFYGFRAEELLDEQNQDFDPRV
;
A
#
# COMPACT_ATOMS: atom_id res chain seq x y z
N ILE A 1 -17.51 5.39 -4.75
CA ILE A 1 -17.24 5.23 -3.30
C ILE A 1 -15.90 4.53 -3.12
N HIS A 2 -15.04 5.08 -2.22
CA HIS A 2 -13.83 4.43 -1.75
C HIS A 2 -14.02 4.03 -0.28
N ALA A 3 -14.01 2.73 0.00
CA ALA A 3 -14.13 2.21 1.35
C ALA A 3 -12.79 1.67 1.86
N LYS A 4 -12.51 1.90 3.16
CA LYS A 4 -11.35 1.34 3.86
C LYS A 4 -11.77 0.19 4.74
N THR A 5 -11.05 -0.93 4.64
CA THR A 5 -11.13 -2.02 5.61
C THR A 5 -9.98 -1.89 6.61
N ILE A 6 -10.22 -2.27 7.85
CA ILE A 6 -9.17 -2.35 8.86
C ILE A 6 -8.57 -3.76 8.92
N PRO A 7 -7.32 -3.94 9.37
CA PRO A 7 -6.77 -5.26 9.65
C PRO A 7 -7.68 -6.05 10.59
N GLY A 8 -7.93 -7.31 10.27
CA GLY A 8 -8.83 -8.17 11.06
C GLY A 8 -10.32 -8.02 10.75
N THR A 9 -10.71 -7.21 9.74
CA THR A 9 -12.10 -7.19 9.27
C THR A 9 -12.57 -8.58 8.84
N ALA A 10 -13.76 -8.99 9.30
CA ALA A 10 -14.36 -10.26 8.94
C ALA A 10 -14.52 -10.40 7.42
N PRO A 11 -14.22 -11.58 6.84
CA PRO A 11 -14.29 -11.79 5.39
C PRO A 11 -15.65 -11.41 4.76
N GLU A 12 -16.73 -11.64 5.48
CA GLU A 12 -18.11 -11.34 5.03
C GLU A 12 -18.33 -9.82 4.87
N LEU A 13 -17.73 -9.02 5.76
CA LEU A 13 -17.79 -7.56 5.68
C LEU A 13 -16.94 -7.03 4.52
N VAL A 14 -15.80 -7.65 4.23
CA VAL A 14 -14.98 -7.30 3.06
C VAL A 14 -15.75 -7.58 1.76
N GLU A 15 -16.48 -8.71 1.69
CA GLU A 15 -17.34 -9.06 0.55
C GLU A 15 -18.46 -8.04 0.37
N GLN A 16 -19.19 -7.71 1.44
CA GLN A 16 -20.27 -6.72 1.38
C GLN A 16 -19.77 -5.34 0.95
N LEU A 17 -18.64 -4.88 1.52
CA LEU A 17 -18.02 -3.62 1.14
C LEU A 17 -17.60 -3.59 -0.33
N GLY A 18 -17.06 -4.71 -0.84
CA GLY A 18 -16.65 -4.82 -2.23
C GLY A 18 -17.79 -4.74 -3.24
N LEU A 19 -18.98 -5.20 -2.85
CA LEU A 19 -20.19 -5.08 -3.68
C LEU A 19 -20.78 -3.65 -3.68
N LEU A 20 -20.48 -2.86 -2.65
CA LEU A 20 -21.02 -1.50 -2.48
C LEU A 20 -20.04 -0.40 -2.89
N ALA A 21 -18.73 -0.68 -2.90
CA ALA A 21 -17.68 0.30 -3.15
C ALA A 21 -17.08 0.12 -4.54
N ASP A 22 -16.66 1.25 -5.14
CA ASP A 22 -15.90 1.22 -6.39
C ASP A 22 -14.46 0.76 -6.15
N ARG A 23 -13.89 1.14 -5.01
CA ARG A 23 -12.51 0.81 -4.59
C ARG A 23 -12.46 0.42 -3.12
N LEU A 24 -11.65 -0.58 -2.82
CA LEU A 24 -11.29 -0.95 -1.45
C LEU A 24 -9.84 -0.59 -1.14
N SER A 25 -9.55 -0.27 0.11
CA SER A 25 -8.18 -0.15 0.58
C SER A 25 -7.99 -0.83 1.94
N VAL A 26 -6.83 -1.44 2.09
CA VAL A 26 -6.30 -1.92 3.36
C VAL A 26 -4.97 -1.22 3.55
N ASN A 27 -4.86 -0.35 4.55
CA ASN A 27 -3.63 0.41 4.75
C ASN A 27 -2.55 -0.48 5.36
N ILE A 28 -1.35 -0.46 4.74
CA ILE A 28 -0.19 -1.17 5.25
C ILE A 28 0.49 -0.40 6.40
N GLU A 29 0.26 0.90 6.47
CA GLU A 29 0.71 1.90 7.44
C GLU A 29 2.23 2.11 7.42
N LEU A 30 3.04 1.08 7.63
CA LEU A 30 4.50 1.17 7.73
C LEU A 30 5.17 0.14 6.80
N PRO A 31 6.37 0.46 6.26
CA PRO A 31 7.02 -0.40 5.27
C PRO A 31 7.48 -1.74 5.83
N SER A 32 7.94 -1.75 7.10
CA SER A 32 8.54 -2.94 7.71
C SER A 32 7.70 -3.51 8.84
N GLU A 33 7.87 -4.81 9.07
CA GLU A 33 7.28 -5.48 10.23
C GLU A 33 7.89 -4.99 11.55
N ALA A 34 9.17 -4.60 11.54
CA ALA A 34 9.84 -4.01 12.69
C ALA A 34 9.19 -2.67 13.06
N GLY A 35 8.92 -1.82 12.05
CA GLY A 35 8.19 -0.56 12.24
C GLY A 35 6.78 -0.79 12.81
N LEU A 36 6.03 -1.76 12.26
CA LEU A 36 4.71 -2.12 12.79
C LEU A 36 4.78 -2.55 14.26
N ARG A 37 5.71 -3.44 14.62
CA ARG A 37 5.84 -3.87 16.02
C ARG A 37 6.15 -2.72 16.98
N THR A 38 6.89 -1.72 16.52
CA THR A 38 7.29 -0.57 17.35
C THR A 38 6.18 0.47 17.47
N LEU A 39 5.52 0.83 16.37
CA LEU A 39 4.61 1.98 16.31
C LEU A 39 3.13 1.59 16.23
N ALA A 40 2.81 0.36 15.84
CA ALA A 40 1.44 -0.14 15.71
C ALA A 40 1.37 -1.63 16.09
N PRO A 41 1.71 -2.01 17.33
CA PRO A 41 1.87 -3.41 17.76
C PRO A 41 0.57 -4.23 17.66
N GLU A 42 -0.58 -3.58 17.62
CA GLU A 42 -1.89 -4.21 17.39
C GLU A 42 -2.09 -4.66 15.93
N LYS A 43 -1.24 -4.21 15.00
CA LYS A 43 -1.32 -4.55 13.58
C LYS A 43 -0.22 -5.52 13.20
N THR A 44 -0.62 -6.69 12.71
CA THR A 44 0.34 -7.66 12.15
C THR A 44 0.33 -7.63 10.64
N LYS A 45 1.46 -7.95 10.03
CA LYS A 45 1.57 -8.08 8.57
C LYS A 45 0.55 -9.08 8.01
N GLY A 46 0.34 -10.20 8.72
CA GLY A 46 -0.67 -11.20 8.31
C GLY A 46 -2.08 -10.64 8.30
N ALA A 47 -2.47 -9.90 9.35
CA ALA A 47 -3.80 -9.28 9.46
C ALA A 47 -4.05 -8.22 8.37
N ILE A 48 -3.00 -7.55 7.88
CA ILE A 48 -3.08 -6.59 6.78
C ILE A 48 -3.18 -7.30 5.42
N LEU A 49 -2.34 -8.32 5.19
CA LEU A 49 -2.24 -8.99 3.89
C LEU A 49 -3.39 -9.96 3.61
N ALA A 50 -4.05 -10.50 4.64
CA ALA A 50 -5.17 -11.42 4.48
C ALA A 50 -6.36 -10.77 3.73
N PRO A 51 -6.89 -9.61 4.14
CA PRO A 51 -7.95 -8.94 3.38
C PRO A 51 -7.48 -8.47 1.99
N MET A 52 -6.22 -8.06 1.80
CA MET A 52 -5.69 -7.74 0.47
C MET A 52 -5.77 -8.96 -0.48
N ARG A 53 -5.39 -10.13 0.02
CA ARG A 53 -5.49 -11.40 -0.73
C ARG A 53 -6.95 -11.73 -1.06
N GLN A 54 -7.85 -11.60 -0.11
CA GLN A 54 -9.28 -11.82 -0.32
C GLN A 54 -9.83 -10.93 -1.43
N ILE A 55 -9.55 -9.62 -1.37
CA ILE A 55 -9.97 -8.65 -2.38
C ILE A 55 -9.41 -9.03 -3.76
N GLN A 56 -8.14 -9.42 -3.84
CA GLN A 56 -7.50 -9.85 -5.10
C GLN A 56 -8.19 -11.08 -5.70
N VAL A 57 -8.41 -12.12 -4.88
CA VAL A 57 -9.06 -13.37 -5.32
C VAL A 57 -10.48 -13.08 -5.78
N ARG A 58 -11.25 -12.35 -4.98
CA ARG A 58 -12.65 -12.03 -5.30
C ARG A 58 -12.79 -11.14 -6.53
N SER A 59 -11.90 -10.16 -6.70
CA SER A 59 -11.88 -9.32 -7.91
C SER A 59 -11.57 -10.13 -9.18
N ARG A 60 -10.72 -11.16 -9.08
CA ARG A 60 -10.44 -12.06 -10.20
C ARG A 60 -11.69 -12.89 -10.54
N GLN A 61 -12.29 -13.53 -9.54
CA GLN A 61 -13.52 -14.31 -9.71
C GLN A 61 -14.65 -13.47 -10.33
N ASN A 62 -14.81 -12.24 -9.84
CA ASN A 62 -15.85 -11.35 -10.37
C ASN A 62 -15.64 -10.98 -11.85
N ARG A 63 -14.38 -10.82 -12.30
CA ARG A 63 -14.12 -10.64 -13.75
C ARG A 63 -14.54 -11.85 -14.56
N GLU A 64 -14.31 -13.07 -14.07
CA GLU A 64 -14.74 -14.32 -14.72
C GLU A 64 -16.27 -14.47 -14.71
N GLU A 65 -16.92 -14.08 -13.60
CA GLU A 65 -18.39 -14.04 -13.49
C GLU A 65 -19.00 -13.07 -14.49
N LEU A 66 -18.45 -11.85 -14.65
CA LEU A 66 -18.94 -10.83 -15.57
C LEU A 66 -18.79 -11.22 -17.05
N VAL A 67 -17.83 -12.09 -17.38
CA VAL A 67 -17.73 -12.69 -18.73
C VAL A 67 -18.89 -13.64 -19.00
N LYS A 68 -19.29 -14.44 -18.00
CA LYS A 68 -20.39 -15.41 -18.11
C LYS A 68 -21.77 -14.78 -17.94
N TYR A 69 -21.86 -13.84 -17.01
CA TYR A 69 -23.13 -13.23 -16.58
C TYR A 69 -23.00 -11.71 -16.63
N ARG A 70 -23.41 -11.12 -17.73
CA ARG A 70 -23.27 -9.67 -18.00
C ARG A 70 -23.84 -8.76 -16.91
N HIS A 71 -24.84 -9.23 -16.18
CA HIS A 71 -25.54 -8.48 -15.13
C HIS A 71 -25.11 -8.87 -13.70
N ALA A 72 -24.05 -9.67 -13.55
CA ALA A 72 -23.51 -10.00 -12.22
C ALA A 72 -23.13 -8.71 -11.47
N PRO A 73 -23.31 -8.66 -10.15
CA PRO A 73 -22.86 -7.52 -9.36
C PRO A 73 -21.34 -7.30 -9.51
N LYS A 74 -20.93 -6.05 -9.63
CA LYS A 74 -19.51 -5.69 -9.70
C LYS A 74 -18.92 -5.67 -8.30
N PHE A 75 -17.75 -6.25 -8.15
CA PHE A 75 -16.98 -6.22 -6.91
C PHE A 75 -15.78 -5.29 -7.08
N ALA A 76 -15.75 -4.18 -6.33
CA ALA A 76 -14.67 -3.18 -6.31
C ALA A 76 -14.08 -2.91 -7.72
N PRO A 77 -14.87 -2.42 -8.69
CA PRO A 77 -14.46 -2.35 -10.10
C PRO A 77 -13.23 -1.47 -10.34
N ALA A 78 -12.96 -0.48 -9.49
CA ALA A 78 -11.74 0.32 -9.52
C ALA A 78 -10.57 -0.32 -8.76
N GLY A 79 -10.75 -1.55 -8.24
CA GLY A 79 -9.70 -2.36 -7.62
C GLY A 79 -9.37 -1.96 -6.19
N GLN A 80 -8.17 -2.34 -5.75
CA GLN A 80 -7.68 -2.06 -4.40
C GLN A 80 -6.45 -1.14 -4.39
N SER A 81 -6.28 -0.44 -3.28
CA SER A 81 -5.14 0.42 -2.99
C SER A 81 -4.68 0.25 -1.54
N THR A 82 -3.54 0.82 -1.22
CA THR A 82 -3.01 0.90 0.13
C THR A 82 -2.35 2.26 0.38
N GLN A 83 -2.04 2.54 1.63
CA GLN A 83 -1.30 3.73 2.05
C GLN A 83 -0.21 3.31 3.04
N LEU A 84 0.94 3.96 2.97
CA LEU A 84 2.02 3.85 3.95
C LEU A 84 2.58 5.24 4.30
N ILE A 85 3.13 5.34 5.51
CA ILE A 85 3.77 6.53 6.03
C ILE A 85 5.26 6.45 5.73
N VAL A 86 5.81 7.55 5.22
CA VAL A 86 7.22 7.70 4.85
C VAL A 86 7.92 8.57 5.88
N GLY A 87 9.02 8.08 6.45
CA GLY A 87 9.85 8.83 7.37
C GLY A 87 9.47 8.72 8.85
N ALA A 88 8.47 7.90 9.21
CA ALA A 88 8.21 7.55 10.61
C ALA A 88 9.15 6.44 11.13
N THR A 89 9.74 5.68 10.23
CA THR A 89 10.69 4.59 10.49
C THR A 89 11.94 4.76 9.65
N PRO A 90 13.08 4.13 10.01
CA PRO A 90 14.32 4.23 9.26
C PRO A 90 14.37 3.40 7.98
N ASP A 91 13.23 2.98 7.46
CA ASP A 91 13.15 2.21 6.22
C ASP A 91 13.64 3.04 5.02
N SER A 92 14.51 2.46 4.18
CA SER A 92 15.05 3.10 2.98
C SER A 92 14.02 3.20 1.85
N ASP A 93 14.25 4.08 0.90
CA ASP A 93 13.42 4.21 -0.31
C ASP A 93 13.44 2.94 -1.15
N PHE A 94 14.59 2.26 -1.21
CA PHE A 94 14.72 0.97 -1.89
C PHE A 94 13.82 -0.10 -1.26
N HIS A 95 13.81 -0.19 0.08
CA HIS A 95 12.90 -1.10 0.80
C HIS A 95 11.43 -0.79 0.46
N ILE A 96 11.05 0.49 0.50
CA ILE A 96 9.70 0.97 0.19
C ILE A 96 9.32 0.60 -1.25
N LEU A 97 10.19 0.82 -2.24
CA LEU A 97 9.91 0.51 -3.64
C LEU A 97 9.81 -1.00 -3.90
N ARG A 98 10.68 -1.81 -3.30
CA ARG A 98 10.58 -3.28 -3.39
C ARG A 98 9.28 -3.81 -2.79
N LEU A 99 8.87 -3.26 -1.64
CA LEU A 99 7.58 -3.57 -1.03
C LEU A 99 6.43 -3.19 -1.98
N THR A 100 6.45 -1.96 -2.49
CA THR A 100 5.45 -1.44 -3.43
C THR A 100 5.32 -2.32 -4.67
N GLN A 101 6.43 -2.66 -5.29
CA GLN A 101 6.46 -3.57 -6.45
C GLN A 101 5.87 -4.94 -6.10
N GLY A 102 6.25 -5.51 -4.95
CA GLY A 102 5.69 -6.78 -4.48
C GLY A 102 4.17 -6.73 -4.25
N LEU A 103 3.65 -5.59 -3.80
CA LEU A 103 2.21 -5.37 -3.65
C LEU A 103 1.50 -5.31 -5.01
N TYR A 104 2.08 -4.65 -6.01
CA TYR A 104 1.54 -4.65 -7.37
C TYR A 104 1.55 -6.04 -7.99
N ASP A 105 2.66 -6.75 -7.90
CA ASP A 105 2.84 -8.07 -8.50
C ASP A 105 1.94 -9.13 -7.86
N ARG A 106 1.91 -9.20 -6.52
CA ARG A 106 1.25 -10.28 -5.77
C ARG A 106 -0.23 -10.02 -5.51
N TYR A 107 -0.60 -8.77 -5.17
CA TYR A 107 -1.97 -8.42 -4.76
C TYR A 107 -2.72 -7.60 -5.81
N ARG A 108 -2.06 -7.29 -6.94
CA ARG A 108 -2.67 -6.56 -8.07
C ARG A 108 -3.26 -5.22 -7.64
N LEU A 109 -2.62 -4.54 -6.71
CA LEU A 109 -3.01 -3.21 -6.30
C LEU A 109 -3.02 -2.25 -7.50
N LYS A 110 -3.90 -1.28 -7.47
CA LYS A 110 -3.95 -0.21 -8.45
C LYS A 110 -3.08 0.98 -8.08
N ARG A 111 -2.87 1.20 -6.77
CA ARG A 111 -2.03 2.29 -6.28
C ARG A 111 -1.57 2.05 -4.85
N VAL A 112 -0.34 2.45 -4.59
CA VAL A 112 0.20 2.71 -3.25
C VAL A 112 0.22 4.23 -3.05
N PHE A 113 -0.33 4.70 -1.93
CA PHE A 113 -0.26 6.09 -1.51
C PHE A 113 0.84 6.23 -0.47
N TYR A 114 1.73 7.18 -0.71
CA TYR A 114 2.77 7.58 0.24
C TYR A 114 2.30 8.81 0.98
N SER A 115 2.59 8.87 2.28
CA SER A 115 2.25 10.01 3.13
C SER A 115 3.46 10.35 3.97
N ALA A 116 4.02 11.54 3.76
CA ALA A 116 5.12 12.02 4.61
C ALA A 116 4.67 12.07 6.06
N TYR A 117 5.49 11.53 6.95
CA TYR A 117 5.26 11.62 8.38
C TYR A 117 5.26 13.08 8.84
N VAL A 118 4.23 13.46 9.59
CA VAL A 118 4.11 14.80 10.20
C VAL A 118 4.12 14.63 11.72
N PRO A 119 5.15 15.12 12.44
CA PRO A 119 5.16 15.07 13.89
C PRO A 119 4.06 16.00 14.45
N VAL A 120 3.15 15.43 15.21
CA VAL A 120 2.06 16.18 15.89
C VAL A 120 2.22 16.17 17.41
N VAL A 121 3.05 15.25 17.92
CA VAL A 121 3.41 15.11 19.33
C VAL A 121 4.87 14.70 19.45
N GLU A 122 5.53 15.15 20.50
CA GLU A 122 6.86 14.66 20.88
C GLU A 122 6.73 13.28 21.52
N HIS A 123 7.43 12.29 20.98
CA HIS A 123 7.45 10.94 21.54
C HIS A 123 8.78 10.26 21.25
N ALA A 124 9.35 9.57 22.24
CA ALA A 124 10.69 8.95 22.15
C ALA A 124 10.86 7.93 20.99
N LEU A 125 9.78 7.32 20.51
CA LEU A 125 9.80 6.36 19.41
C LEU A 125 9.59 7.01 18.03
N LEU A 126 9.30 8.31 17.98
CA LEU A 126 8.98 9.02 16.74
C LEU A 126 10.10 10.02 16.41
N PRO A 127 10.46 10.19 15.14
CA PRO A 127 11.45 11.18 14.76
C PRO A 127 10.91 12.60 14.95
N ASP A 128 11.72 13.45 15.57
CA ASP A 128 11.48 14.89 15.62
C ASP A 128 12.13 15.55 14.40
N SER A 129 11.51 15.42 13.26
CA SER A 129 12.03 15.95 11.99
C SER A 129 10.95 16.61 11.17
N LYS A 130 11.36 17.54 10.30
CA LYS A 130 10.43 18.12 9.32
C LYS A 130 9.83 17.02 8.43
N PRO A 131 8.55 17.15 8.02
CA PRO A 131 7.93 16.19 7.11
C PRO A 131 8.77 15.99 5.85
N PRO A 132 9.11 14.76 5.46
CA PRO A 132 9.98 14.48 4.31
C PRO A 132 9.21 14.59 2.97
N LEU A 133 8.68 15.76 2.66
CA LEU A 133 7.82 16.00 1.50
C LEU A 133 8.54 15.73 0.17
N LEU A 134 9.82 16.07 0.07
CA LEU A 134 10.59 15.80 -1.15
C LEU A 134 10.76 14.29 -1.35
N ARG A 135 11.01 13.54 -0.27
CA ARG A 135 11.11 12.08 -0.30
C ARG A 135 9.79 11.43 -0.73
N GLU A 136 8.67 11.89 -0.18
CA GLU A 136 7.33 11.48 -0.64
C GLU A 136 7.16 11.72 -2.14
N HIS A 137 7.52 12.91 -2.62
CA HIS A 137 7.41 13.27 -4.03
C HIS A 137 8.27 12.36 -4.92
N ARG A 138 9.53 12.07 -4.51
CA ARG A 138 10.42 11.16 -5.24
C ARG A 138 9.86 9.74 -5.31
N LEU A 139 9.28 9.24 -4.23
CA LEU A 139 8.62 7.94 -4.22
C LEU A 139 7.43 7.90 -5.19
N TYR A 140 6.64 8.97 -5.29
CA TYR A 140 5.59 9.06 -6.30
C TYR A 140 6.12 9.08 -7.72
N GLN A 141 7.24 9.75 -8.01
CA GLN A 141 7.88 9.71 -9.31
C GLN A 141 8.37 8.29 -9.66
N ALA A 142 9.02 7.61 -8.71
CA ALA A 142 9.46 6.23 -8.88
C ALA A 142 8.27 5.26 -9.07
N ASP A 143 7.22 5.41 -8.27
CA ASP A 143 5.98 4.64 -8.42
C ASP A 143 5.36 4.79 -9.82
N TRP A 144 5.43 5.99 -10.40
CA TRP A 144 5.00 6.24 -11.77
C TRP A 144 5.81 5.39 -12.78
N LEU A 145 7.14 5.32 -12.62
CA LEU A 145 8.01 4.50 -13.46
C LEU A 145 7.69 3.00 -13.32
N LEU A 146 7.47 2.51 -12.10
CA LEU A 146 7.08 1.12 -11.86
C LEU A 146 5.76 0.77 -12.57
N ARG A 147 4.72 1.63 -12.42
CA ARG A 147 3.37 1.29 -12.88
C ARG A 147 3.14 1.47 -14.38
N PHE A 148 3.76 2.46 -15.00
CA PHE A 148 3.45 2.86 -16.37
C PHE A 148 4.57 2.60 -17.37
N TYR A 149 5.81 2.52 -16.88
CA TYR A 149 6.97 2.31 -17.75
C TYR A 149 7.63 0.94 -17.56
N GLY A 150 7.15 0.14 -16.60
CA GLY A 150 7.64 -1.21 -16.39
C GLY A 150 9.01 -1.31 -15.74
N PHE A 151 9.50 -0.21 -15.13
CA PHE A 151 10.73 -0.26 -14.35
C PHE A 151 10.57 -1.16 -13.13
N ARG A 152 11.68 -1.71 -12.69
CA ARG A 152 11.77 -2.46 -11.45
C ARG A 152 12.46 -1.62 -10.38
N ALA A 153 12.20 -1.92 -9.10
CA ALA A 153 12.80 -1.20 -8.00
C ALA A 153 14.33 -1.23 -8.05
N GLU A 154 14.88 -2.38 -8.46
CA GLU A 154 16.31 -2.63 -8.61
C GLU A 154 16.98 -1.85 -9.76
N GLU A 155 16.20 -1.29 -10.69
CA GLU A 155 16.71 -0.40 -11.75
C GLU A 155 16.79 1.06 -11.30
N LEU A 156 16.08 1.42 -10.22
CA LEU A 156 16.02 2.78 -9.69
C LEU A 156 16.95 3.00 -8.49
N LEU A 157 17.04 2.00 -7.63
CA LEU A 157 17.86 2.00 -6.41
C LEU A 157 18.42 0.59 -6.18
N ASP A 158 19.48 0.48 -5.39
CA ASP A 158 20.14 -0.77 -5.04
C ASP A 158 20.60 -0.79 -3.56
N GLU A 159 21.27 -1.86 -3.15
CA GLU A 159 21.77 -2.00 -1.77
C GLU A 159 22.88 -1.00 -1.40
N GLN A 160 23.55 -0.41 -2.39
CA GLN A 160 24.60 0.59 -2.18
C GLN A 160 24.05 2.01 -2.19
N ASN A 161 22.98 2.23 -2.98
CA ASN A 161 22.30 3.52 -3.13
C ASN A 161 20.83 3.34 -2.76
N GLN A 162 20.54 3.29 -1.46
CA GLN A 162 19.23 2.89 -0.95
C GLN A 162 18.20 4.01 -0.91
N ASP A 163 18.62 5.27 -1.00
CA ASP A 163 17.75 6.44 -0.88
C ASP A 163 17.95 7.40 -2.04
N PHE A 164 16.89 8.06 -2.47
CA PHE A 164 16.96 9.13 -3.46
C PHE A 164 17.71 10.33 -2.91
N ASP A 165 18.44 11.05 -3.78
CA ASP A 165 19.15 12.26 -3.37
C ASP A 165 18.15 13.30 -2.82
N PRO A 166 18.30 13.75 -1.57
CA PRO A 166 17.39 14.72 -0.96
C PRO A 166 17.55 16.14 -1.48
N ARG A 167 18.53 16.38 -2.36
CA ARG A 167 18.89 17.73 -2.87
C ARG A 167 18.38 17.99 -4.29
N VAL A 168 17.97 16.98 -5.00
CA VAL A 168 17.62 17.08 -6.44
C VAL A 168 16.13 16.88 -6.65
#